data_8fc5f90d4403b9d2760cd01e0a99376e
#
_entry.id   8fc5f90d4403b9d2760cd01e0a99376e
#
_cell.length_a   1.000
_cell.length_b   1.000
_cell.length_c   1.000
_cell.angle_alpha   90.00
_cell.angle_beta   90.00
_cell.angle_gamma   90.00
#
_symmetry.space_group_name_H-M   'P 1'
#
loop_
_entity.id
_entity.type
_entity.pdbx_description
1 polymer ?
#
loop_
_entity_poly.entity_id
_entity_poly.type
_entity_poly.pdbx_seq_one_letter_code
_entity_poly.pdbx_strand_id
1 'polypeptide(L)'
;MSLWDPEAAGNAAVYLRLDDMKMLEIRNAPFEGGKCVWVPNSETGYMKADIIGDGDKPGTTKVLRADGKEKTLANDKIDKQNPPKYELLEDLANMTYLSEAAVVYNLAERYVRFLIYTYSGLFCVTVNPYKWLPVYDNHVVGCYKGKYCFMK
;
A
#
# COMPACT_ATOMS: atom_id res chain seq x y z
N MET A 1 11.87 1.96 -18.52
CA MET A 1 12.58 3.26 -18.45
C MET A 1 11.63 4.24 -17.78
N SER A 2 11.92 4.68 -16.56
CA SER A 2 11.01 5.58 -15.82
C SER A 2 11.01 6.95 -16.50
N LEU A 3 9.84 7.42 -16.92
CA LEU A 3 9.64 8.78 -17.46
C LEU A 3 9.66 9.85 -16.35
N TRP A 4 9.92 9.43 -15.12
CA TRP A 4 10.02 10.29 -13.97
C TRP A 4 11.42 10.90 -13.89
N ASP A 5 11.46 12.22 -13.86
CA ASP A 5 12.70 13.00 -13.67
C ASP A 5 12.64 13.67 -12.29
N PRO A 6 13.39 13.14 -11.29
CA PRO A 6 13.41 13.72 -9.95
C PRO A 6 14.06 15.10 -9.91
N GLU A 7 14.97 15.42 -10.84
CA GLU A 7 15.59 16.75 -10.93
C GLU A 7 14.58 17.80 -11.35
N ALA A 8 13.68 17.46 -12.29
CA ALA A 8 12.60 18.35 -12.71
C ALA A 8 11.58 18.64 -11.59
N ALA A 9 11.38 17.71 -10.67
CA ALA A 9 10.47 17.87 -9.52
C ALA A 9 11.12 18.65 -8.36
N GLY A 10 12.44 18.78 -8.33
CA GLY A 10 13.17 19.49 -7.28
C GLY A 10 12.83 18.95 -5.88
N ASN A 11 12.60 19.86 -4.92
CA ASN A 11 12.27 19.51 -3.53
C ASN A 11 10.96 18.72 -3.37
N ALA A 12 10.10 18.70 -4.38
CA ALA A 12 8.84 17.95 -4.37
C ALA A 12 9.02 16.44 -4.65
N ALA A 13 10.17 16.04 -5.23
CA ALA A 13 10.40 14.66 -5.64
C ALA A 13 10.12 13.63 -4.56
N VAL A 14 10.55 13.89 -3.32
CA VAL A 14 10.35 12.99 -2.17
C VAL A 14 8.90 12.79 -1.75
N TYR A 15 8.02 13.72 -2.13
CA TYR A 15 6.57 13.66 -1.86
C TYR A 15 5.75 13.06 -3.01
N LEU A 16 6.39 12.86 -4.15
CA LEU A 16 5.75 12.31 -5.34
C LEU A 16 6.12 10.85 -5.54
N ARG A 17 7.35 10.49 -5.25
CA ARG A 17 7.85 9.12 -5.41
C ARG A 17 8.86 8.74 -4.33
N LEU A 18 8.82 7.49 -3.92
CA LEU A 18 9.83 6.93 -3.03
C LEU A 18 11.13 6.67 -3.80
N ASP A 19 12.26 6.84 -3.11
CA ASP A 19 13.60 6.50 -3.61
C ASP A 19 13.67 5.01 -4.00
N ASP A 20 14.29 4.73 -5.15
CA ASP A 20 14.38 3.38 -5.71
C ASP A 20 15.13 2.41 -4.77
N MET A 21 16.12 2.88 -4.01
CA MET A 21 16.85 2.05 -3.02
C MET A 21 15.94 1.62 -1.89
N LYS A 22 15.13 2.53 -1.33
CA LYS A 22 14.14 2.21 -0.29
C LYS A 22 13.06 1.27 -0.80
N MET A 23 12.63 1.46 -2.05
CA MET A 23 11.69 0.54 -2.69
C MET A 23 12.27 -0.86 -2.86
N LEU A 24 13.56 -0.97 -3.19
CA LEU A 24 14.22 -2.25 -3.35
C LEU A 24 14.32 -3.00 -2.01
N GLU A 25 14.65 -2.31 -0.93
CA GLU A 25 14.69 -2.90 0.42
C GLU A 25 13.32 -3.47 0.82
N ILE A 26 12.26 -2.70 0.61
CA ILE A 26 10.88 -3.14 0.91
C ILE A 26 10.50 -4.36 0.08
N ARG A 27 10.79 -4.35 -1.23
CA ARG A 27 10.46 -5.44 -2.16
C ARG A 27 11.18 -6.75 -1.85
N ASN A 28 12.37 -6.68 -1.26
CA ASN A 28 13.19 -7.84 -0.91
C ASN A 28 12.92 -8.36 0.51
N ALA A 29 11.97 -7.78 1.24
CA ALA A 29 11.61 -8.26 2.56
C ALA A 29 11.11 -9.71 2.52
N PRO A 30 11.49 -10.56 3.49
CA PRO A 30 11.05 -11.95 3.54
C PRO A 30 9.53 -12.04 3.67
N PHE A 31 8.92 -12.96 2.94
CA PHE A 31 7.48 -13.15 2.93
C PHE A 31 7.10 -14.63 2.82
N GLU A 32 6.37 -15.13 3.79
CA GLU A 32 5.79 -16.47 3.76
C GLU A 32 4.40 -16.44 3.12
N GLY A 33 4.35 -16.58 1.81
CA GLY A 33 3.10 -16.62 1.05
C GLY A 33 2.17 -17.72 1.56
N GLY A 34 0.90 -17.37 1.73
CA GLY A 34 -0.14 -18.29 2.16
C GLY A 34 -0.41 -18.31 3.67
N LYS A 35 0.50 -17.83 4.51
CA LYS A 35 0.27 -17.66 5.95
C LYS A 35 -0.15 -16.26 6.34
N CYS A 36 0.38 -15.24 5.67
CA CYS A 36 0.10 -13.86 6.00
C CYS A 36 -1.27 -13.42 5.47
N VAL A 37 -2.07 -12.86 6.35
CA VAL A 37 -3.46 -12.47 6.07
C VAL A 37 -3.82 -11.13 6.71
N TRP A 38 -4.90 -10.52 6.23
CA TRP A 38 -5.55 -9.38 6.84
C TRP A 38 -6.73 -9.83 7.67
N VAL A 39 -6.87 -9.26 8.86
CA VAL A 39 -8.00 -9.51 9.75
C VAL A 39 -8.62 -8.19 10.21
N PRO A 40 -9.93 -8.16 10.46
CA PRO A 40 -10.61 -6.95 10.94
C PRO A 40 -10.09 -6.50 12.31
N ASN A 41 -9.87 -5.19 12.45
CA ASN A 41 -9.50 -4.52 13.68
C ASN A 41 -10.38 -3.28 13.88
N SER A 42 -10.90 -3.10 15.09
CA SER A 42 -11.77 -1.97 15.44
C SER A 42 -11.08 -0.60 15.45
N GLU A 43 -9.78 -0.56 15.63
CA GLU A 43 -9.02 0.70 15.72
C GLU A 43 -8.48 1.16 14.37
N THR A 44 -7.90 0.22 13.60
CA THR A 44 -7.22 0.52 12.34
C THR A 44 -7.99 0.06 11.10
N GLY A 45 -9.20 -0.50 11.28
CA GLY A 45 -9.97 -1.17 10.24
C GLY A 45 -9.45 -2.58 9.98
N TYR A 46 -8.18 -2.73 9.64
CA TYR A 46 -7.52 -4.01 9.36
C TYR A 46 -6.15 -4.10 10.02
N MET A 47 -5.72 -5.33 10.31
CA MET A 47 -4.43 -5.64 10.94
C MET A 47 -3.80 -6.85 10.26
N LYS A 48 -2.47 -6.87 10.18
CA LYS A 48 -1.71 -8.05 9.74
C LYS A 48 -1.84 -9.17 10.76
N ALA A 49 -1.95 -10.40 10.27
CA ALA A 49 -1.98 -11.60 11.09
C ALA A 49 -1.39 -12.78 10.32
N ASP A 50 -0.94 -13.79 11.05
CA ASP A 50 -0.45 -15.05 10.50
C ASP A 50 -1.40 -16.20 10.83
N ILE A 51 -1.68 -17.04 9.85
CA ILE A 51 -2.45 -18.27 10.06
C ILE A 51 -1.59 -19.25 10.88
N ILE A 52 -2.11 -19.68 12.01
CA ILE A 52 -1.45 -20.65 12.91
C ILE A 52 -2.12 -22.02 12.90
N GLY A 53 -3.32 -22.14 12.36
CA GLY A 53 -4.03 -23.41 12.22
C GLY A 53 -5.49 -23.25 11.91
N ASP A 54 -6.18 -24.38 11.81
CA ASP A 54 -7.62 -24.41 11.64
C ASP A 54 -8.33 -24.07 12.96
N GLY A 55 -9.49 -23.46 12.86
CA GLY A 55 -10.33 -23.15 14.01
C GLY A 55 -11.10 -24.37 14.51
N ASP A 56 -11.70 -24.23 15.70
CA ASP A 56 -12.44 -25.32 16.35
C ASP A 56 -13.78 -25.68 15.64
N LYS A 57 -14.23 -24.81 14.74
CA LYS A 57 -15.46 -25.01 13.95
C LYS A 57 -15.13 -25.07 12.45
N PRO A 58 -15.85 -25.87 11.65
CA PRO A 58 -15.69 -25.84 10.20
C PRO A 58 -15.86 -24.42 9.63
N GLY A 59 -14.98 -24.01 8.71
CA GLY A 59 -15.02 -22.68 8.10
C GLY A 59 -14.44 -21.56 8.98
N THR A 60 -13.69 -21.90 10.03
CA THR A 60 -12.96 -20.93 10.85
C THR A 60 -11.46 -21.22 10.83
N THR A 61 -10.65 -20.16 10.99
CA THR A 61 -9.19 -20.21 11.01
C THR A 61 -8.67 -19.51 12.26
N LYS A 62 -7.67 -20.11 12.91
CA LYS A 62 -6.91 -19.49 14.00
C LYS A 62 -5.80 -18.64 13.42
N VAL A 63 -5.72 -17.39 13.87
CA VAL A 63 -4.73 -16.43 13.44
C VAL A 63 -4.01 -15.81 14.63
N LEU A 64 -2.72 -15.58 14.48
CA LEU A 64 -1.91 -14.79 15.39
C LEU A 64 -1.82 -13.36 14.84
N ARG A 65 -2.40 -12.42 15.54
CA ARG A 65 -2.42 -11.01 15.15
C ARG A 65 -1.08 -10.33 15.42
N ALA A 66 -0.80 -9.25 14.72
CA ALA A 66 0.42 -8.45 14.93
C ALA A 66 0.56 -7.89 16.36
N ASP A 67 -0.54 -7.79 17.12
CA ASP A 67 -0.54 -7.41 18.54
C ASP A 67 -0.21 -8.58 19.50
N GLY A 68 0.15 -9.75 18.96
CA GLY A 68 0.50 -10.95 19.72
C GLY A 68 -0.70 -11.74 20.27
N LYS A 69 -1.93 -11.35 19.93
CA LYS A 69 -3.14 -12.05 20.38
C LYS A 69 -3.63 -13.06 19.35
N GLU A 70 -3.97 -14.24 19.83
CA GLU A 70 -4.63 -15.23 19.00
C GLU A 70 -6.14 -14.95 18.89
N LYS A 71 -6.69 -15.19 17.72
CA LYS A 71 -8.12 -15.07 17.46
C LYS A 71 -8.57 -16.11 16.46
N THR A 72 -9.74 -16.69 16.69
CA THR A 72 -10.41 -17.53 15.70
C THR A 72 -11.44 -16.70 14.94
N LEU A 73 -11.34 -16.70 13.63
CA LEU A 73 -12.20 -15.93 12.73
C LEU A 73 -12.82 -16.83 11.67
N ALA A 74 -13.98 -16.44 11.17
CA ALA A 74 -14.59 -17.07 10.01
C ALA A 74 -13.77 -16.74 8.74
N ASN A 75 -13.65 -17.68 7.83
CA ASN A 75 -12.79 -17.58 6.66
C ASN A 75 -13.20 -16.45 5.70
N ASP A 76 -14.47 -16.05 5.71
CA ASP A 76 -15.02 -14.91 4.96
C ASP A 76 -14.53 -13.55 5.45
N LYS A 77 -13.94 -13.49 6.65
CA LYS A 77 -13.38 -12.27 7.26
C LYS A 77 -11.85 -12.18 7.17
N ILE A 78 -11.27 -13.07 6.40
CA ILE A 78 -9.81 -13.19 6.28
C ILE A 78 -9.42 -12.95 4.83
N ASP A 79 -8.68 -11.87 4.57
CA ASP A 79 -8.16 -11.55 3.24
C ASP A 79 -6.68 -11.92 3.13
N LYS A 80 -6.27 -12.39 1.97
CA LYS A 80 -4.85 -12.69 1.69
C LYS A 80 -4.02 -11.41 1.63
N GLN A 81 -2.84 -11.43 2.21
CA GLN A 81 -1.87 -10.35 2.02
C GLN A 81 -1.15 -10.46 0.67
N ASN A 82 -0.83 -9.30 0.12
CA ASN A 82 0.07 -9.23 -1.03
C ASN A 82 1.54 -9.37 -0.57
N PRO A 83 2.42 -9.96 -1.40
CA PRO A 83 3.85 -9.95 -1.16
C PRO A 83 4.43 -8.53 -1.01
N PRO A 84 5.56 -8.34 -0.30
CA PRO A 84 6.17 -7.04 -0.07
C PRO A 84 6.50 -6.23 -1.33
N LYS A 85 6.70 -6.90 -2.46
CA LYS A 85 6.89 -6.23 -3.76
C LYS A 85 5.71 -5.34 -4.19
N TYR A 86 4.54 -5.52 -3.56
CA TYR A 86 3.33 -4.72 -3.78
C TYR A 86 3.07 -3.69 -2.66
N GLU A 87 3.99 -3.54 -1.71
CA GLU A 87 3.89 -2.46 -0.74
C GLU A 87 4.22 -1.12 -1.38
N LEU A 88 3.56 -0.06 -0.91
CA LEU A 88 3.73 1.31 -1.42
C LEU A 88 3.49 1.46 -2.93
N LEU A 89 2.62 0.62 -3.50
CA LEU A 89 2.28 0.72 -4.92
C LEU A 89 1.77 2.12 -5.28
N GLU A 90 2.28 2.65 -6.38
CA GLU A 90 1.78 3.89 -6.99
C GLU A 90 0.44 3.67 -7.69
N ASP A 91 0.24 2.50 -8.29
CA ASP A 91 -1.00 2.14 -8.98
C ASP A 91 -1.60 0.85 -8.41
N LEU A 92 -2.74 0.98 -7.74
CA LEU A 92 -3.48 -0.12 -7.13
C LEU A 92 -3.97 -1.17 -8.15
N ALA A 93 -4.11 -0.79 -9.44
CA ALA A 93 -4.49 -1.73 -10.49
C ALA A 93 -3.46 -2.85 -10.71
N ASN A 94 -2.22 -2.64 -10.28
CA ASN A 94 -1.15 -3.66 -10.34
C ASN A 94 -1.13 -4.62 -9.15
N MET A 95 -2.06 -4.48 -8.19
CA MET A 95 -2.11 -5.32 -6.99
C MET A 95 -2.69 -6.70 -7.32
N THR A 96 -2.03 -7.77 -6.85
CA THR A 96 -2.47 -9.14 -7.14
C THR A 96 -3.73 -9.52 -6.38
N TYR A 97 -3.77 -9.23 -5.07
CA TYR A 97 -4.95 -9.41 -4.23
C TYR A 97 -5.52 -8.04 -3.89
N LEU A 98 -6.51 -7.62 -4.67
CA LEU A 98 -7.19 -6.33 -4.47
C LEU A 98 -8.35 -6.55 -3.48
N SER A 99 -8.10 -6.24 -2.22
CA SER A 99 -9.09 -6.23 -1.14
C SER A 99 -9.16 -4.86 -0.50
N GLU A 100 -10.22 -4.59 0.24
CA GLU A 100 -10.37 -3.34 0.98
C GLU A 100 -9.21 -3.16 1.97
N ALA A 101 -8.83 -4.23 2.69
CA ALA A 101 -7.70 -4.22 3.60
C ALA A 101 -6.37 -3.85 2.92
N ALA A 102 -6.10 -4.43 1.75
CA ALA A 102 -4.88 -4.15 1.00
C ALA A 102 -4.83 -2.71 0.49
N VAL A 103 -5.96 -2.17 0.03
CA VAL A 103 -6.07 -0.77 -0.42
C VAL A 103 -5.87 0.20 0.74
N VAL A 104 -6.60 0.01 1.84
CA VAL A 104 -6.49 0.87 3.03
C VAL A 104 -5.07 0.86 3.58
N TYR A 105 -4.45 -0.31 3.67
CA TYR A 105 -3.07 -0.43 4.13
C TYR A 105 -2.09 0.30 3.20
N ASN A 106 -2.20 0.11 1.89
CA ASN A 106 -1.33 0.78 0.92
C ASN A 106 -1.46 2.32 1.01
N LEU A 107 -2.69 2.82 1.10
CA LEU A 107 -2.94 4.26 1.26
C LEU A 107 -2.38 4.80 2.58
N ALA A 108 -2.55 4.07 3.69
CA ALA A 108 -2.02 4.44 5.00
C ALA A 108 -0.49 4.50 5.01
N GLU A 109 0.18 3.47 4.46
CA GLU A 109 1.64 3.41 4.37
C GLU A 109 2.22 4.51 3.47
N ARG A 110 1.55 4.84 2.39
CA ARG A 110 1.91 5.97 1.53
C ARG A 110 1.69 7.31 2.23
N TYR A 111 0.57 7.45 2.94
CA TYR A 111 0.23 8.67 3.67
C TYR A 111 1.26 9.03 4.76
N VAL A 112 1.72 8.06 5.54
CA VAL A 112 2.75 8.25 6.57
C VAL A 112 4.06 8.81 5.97
N ARG A 113 4.30 8.54 4.69
CA ARG A 113 5.45 9.03 3.92
C ARG A 113 5.15 10.29 3.10
N PHE A 114 3.96 10.87 3.30
CA PHE A 114 3.44 12.00 2.53
C PHE A 114 3.32 11.76 1.01
N LEU A 115 3.25 10.51 0.58
CA LEU A 115 2.97 10.12 -0.79
C LEU A 115 1.45 10.14 -1.00
N ILE A 116 0.88 11.34 -1.10
CA ILE A 116 -0.57 11.56 -1.05
C ILE A 116 -1.32 11.18 -2.33
N TYR A 117 -0.63 10.99 -3.44
CA TYR A 117 -1.20 10.61 -4.71
C TYR A 117 -1.01 9.12 -4.96
N THR A 118 -2.09 8.39 -5.17
CA THR A 118 -2.09 6.96 -5.50
C THR A 118 -3.04 6.73 -6.65
N TYR A 119 -2.61 5.99 -7.65
CA TYR A 119 -3.44 5.71 -8.81
C TYR A 119 -4.27 4.43 -8.63
N SER A 120 -5.39 4.38 -9.34
CA SER A 120 -6.17 3.17 -9.57
C SER A 120 -6.53 3.14 -11.06
N GLY A 121 -5.61 2.67 -11.88
CA GLY A 121 -5.67 2.77 -13.32
C GLY A 121 -5.68 4.24 -13.80
N LEU A 122 -6.81 4.69 -14.34
CA LEU A 122 -6.97 6.07 -14.83
C LEU A 122 -7.33 7.09 -13.75
N PHE A 123 -7.67 6.64 -12.55
CA PHE A 123 -8.09 7.51 -11.46
C PHE A 123 -6.94 7.80 -10.51
N CYS A 124 -6.89 9.03 -10.02
CA CYS A 124 -5.94 9.43 -8.98
C CYS A 124 -6.69 9.61 -7.66
N VAL A 125 -6.34 8.79 -6.67
CA VAL A 125 -6.80 8.91 -5.30
C VAL A 125 -5.86 9.86 -4.57
N THR A 126 -6.41 10.93 -4.01
CA THR A 126 -5.64 11.91 -3.25
C THR A 126 -6.11 11.92 -1.81
N VAL A 127 -5.19 11.72 -0.87
CA VAL A 127 -5.47 11.80 0.58
C VAL A 127 -4.99 13.15 1.08
N ASN A 128 -5.90 13.94 1.70
CA ASN A 128 -5.56 15.26 2.21
C ASN A 128 -4.54 15.16 3.36
N PRO A 129 -3.33 15.74 3.24
CA PRO A 129 -2.30 15.65 4.26
C PRO A 129 -2.53 16.58 5.46
N TYR A 130 -3.53 17.49 5.40
CA TYR A 130 -3.74 18.56 6.39
C TYR A 130 -2.47 19.35 6.74
N LYS A 131 -1.53 19.39 5.81
CA LYS A 131 -0.21 20.01 5.93
C LYS A 131 0.20 20.58 4.57
N TRP A 132 0.91 21.69 4.58
CA TRP A 132 1.47 22.24 3.34
C TRP A 132 2.60 21.32 2.84
N LEU A 133 2.47 20.85 1.60
CA LEU A 133 3.48 20.08 0.89
C LEU A 133 3.79 20.80 -0.43
N PRO A 134 5.04 20.77 -0.90
CA PRO A 134 5.45 21.46 -2.14
C PRO A 134 5.02 20.71 -3.42
N VAL A 135 3.87 19.98 -3.35
CA VAL A 135 3.35 19.18 -4.46
C VAL A 135 2.44 19.96 -5.42
N TYR A 136 2.22 21.25 -5.13
CA TYR A 136 1.35 22.13 -5.92
C TYR A 136 2.10 23.24 -6.65
N ASP A 137 3.43 23.23 -6.61
CA ASP A 137 4.21 24.25 -7.26
C ASP A 137 4.31 24.03 -8.79
N ASN A 138 4.80 25.06 -9.50
CA ASN A 138 4.88 25.05 -10.96
C ASN A 138 5.83 23.96 -11.50
N HIS A 139 6.83 23.54 -10.72
CA HIS A 139 7.75 22.47 -11.11
C HIS A 139 7.01 21.14 -11.18
N VAL A 140 6.17 20.85 -10.17
CA VAL A 140 5.33 19.64 -10.16
C VAL A 140 4.33 19.68 -11.30
N VAL A 141 3.65 20.81 -11.52
CA VAL A 141 2.75 20.97 -12.67
C VAL A 141 3.49 20.69 -13.98
N GLY A 142 4.73 21.14 -14.13
CA GLY A 142 5.59 20.85 -15.28
C GLY A 142 5.87 19.37 -15.47
N CYS A 143 6.06 18.60 -14.38
CA CYS A 143 6.27 17.16 -14.42
C CYS A 143 5.05 16.41 -14.97
N TYR A 144 3.84 16.92 -14.74
CA TYR A 144 2.60 16.31 -15.20
C TYR A 144 2.12 16.85 -16.56
N LYS A 145 2.52 18.05 -16.95
CA LYS A 145 2.10 18.70 -18.20
C LYS A 145 2.67 17.98 -19.43
N GLY A 146 1.81 17.56 -20.33
CA GLY A 146 2.17 16.86 -21.58
C GLY A 146 2.54 15.38 -21.39
N LYS A 147 2.58 14.88 -20.17
CA LYS A 147 2.76 13.46 -19.86
C LYS A 147 1.40 12.80 -19.62
N TYR A 148 0.57 12.77 -20.67
CA TYR A 148 -0.67 12.01 -20.62
C TYR A 148 -0.35 10.55 -20.27
N CYS A 149 -0.69 10.15 -19.05
CA CYS A 149 -0.98 8.77 -18.65
C CYS A 149 -0.12 7.68 -19.31
N PHE A 150 1.19 7.79 -19.26
CA PHE A 150 2.06 6.64 -19.56
C PHE A 150 2.66 6.09 -18.27
N MET A 151 1.82 5.84 -17.27
CA MET A 151 2.15 4.86 -16.27
C MET A 151 1.59 3.52 -16.75
N LYS A 152 2.30 2.92 -17.66
CA LYS A 152 2.24 1.50 -17.99
C LYS A 152 3.50 0.83 -17.52
#